data_515ef55a026eec26050c350592cc60ef
#
_entry.id   515ef55a026eec26050c350592cc60ef
#
_cell.length_a   1.000
_cell.length_b   1.000
_cell.length_c   1.000
_cell.angle_alpha   90.00
_cell.angle_beta   90.00
_cell.angle_gamma   90.00
#
_symmetry.space_group_name_H-M   'P 1'
#
loop_
_entity.id
_entity.type
_entity.pdbx_description
1 polymer ?
#
loop_
_entity_poly.entity_id
_entity_poly.type
_entity_poly.pdbx_seq_one_letter_code
_entity_poly.pdbx_strand_id
1 'polypeptide(L)'
;HWAGARNKKMKGALTLFAQDAASKLILYTAADIKRDESDDQILAFLSFWKNIRRGIKATFVFDSKFTTYANLSQLNSQGIKFITLRRRGKNLIDQVNTLGSWKRIHIPHAKRKFPNPLVHESYIELRDYEGDLRQVIVRGNGREKPAFLITNDFDAQLELLVGNYSRRWRVENVISEAVKFFNINALSSPILVKVHFDVVMTMI
;
A
#
# COMPACT_ATOMS: atom_id res chain seq x y z
N HIS A 1 1.22 -17.90 11.18
CA HIS A 1 0.86 -17.31 9.90
C HIS A 1 0.36 -18.39 8.93
N TRP A 2 -0.74 -18.11 8.22
CA TRP A 2 -1.25 -18.97 7.16
C TRP A 2 -0.53 -18.68 5.84
N ALA A 3 0.18 -19.66 5.31
CA ALA A 3 0.86 -19.53 4.03
C ALA A 3 -0.07 -20.03 2.91
N GLY A 4 -0.80 -19.11 2.27
CA GLY A 4 -1.80 -19.44 1.25
C GLY A 4 -1.27 -20.28 0.10
N ALA A 5 -0.06 -19.99 -0.40
CA ALA A 5 0.58 -20.77 -1.46
C ALA A 5 0.94 -22.20 -1.05
N ARG A 6 1.07 -22.48 0.24
CA ARG A 6 1.40 -23.81 0.78
C ARG A 6 0.24 -24.47 1.53
N ASN A 7 -0.89 -23.79 1.60
CA ASN A 7 -2.13 -24.22 2.26
C ASN A 7 -1.94 -24.77 3.70
N LYS A 8 -1.01 -24.19 4.47
CA LYS A 8 -0.73 -24.59 5.85
C LYS A 8 -0.27 -23.44 6.73
N LYS A 9 -0.43 -23.57 8.06
CA LYS A 9 0.14 -22.66 9.03
C LYS A 9 1.65 -22.85 9.11
N MET A 10 2.40 -21.77 8.98
CA MET A 10 3.87 -21.78 9.05
C MET A 10 4.37 -20.64 9.94
N LYS A 11 5.55 -20.85 10.56
CA LYS A 11 6.31 -19.73 11.11
C LYS A 11 6.81 -18.86 9.96
N GLY A 12 6.78 -17.55 10.13
CA GLY A 12 7.24 -16.58 9.14
C GLY A 12 7.46 -15.23 9.77
N ALA A 13 8.40 -14.46 9.24
CA ALA A 13 8.61 -13.07 9.58
C ALA A 13 7.68 -12.18 8.75
N LEU A 14 7.11 -11.14 9.37
CA LEU A 14 6.42 -10.08 8.65
C LEU A 14 7.48 -9.09 8.15
N THR A 15 7.44 -8.76 6.88
CA THR A 15 8.41 -7.85 6.27
C THR A 15 7.70 -6.68 5.62
N LEU A 16 8.28 -5.49 5.76
CA LEU A 16 7.89 -4.27 5.05
C LEU A 16 9.04 -3.85 4.12
N PHE A 17 8.68 -3.43 2.91
CA PHE A 17 9.59 -2.81 1.96
C PHE A 17 9.00 -1.48 1.51
N ALA A 18 9.81 -0.42 1.54
CA ALA A 18 9.48 0.85 0.91
C ALA A 18 10.39 1.10 -0.29
N GLN A 19 9.79 1.36 -1.43
CA GLN A 19 10.47 1.57 -2.71
C GLN A 19 10.17 2.96 -3.25
N ASP A 20 11.20 3.66 -3.74
CA ASP A 20 11.00 4.86 -4.54
C ASP A 20 10.41 4.49 -5.91
N ALA A 21 9.30 5.15 -6.27
CA ALA A 21 8.58 4.84 -7.49
C ALA A 21 9.33 5.25 -8.77
N ALA A 22 10.22 6.26 -8.68
CA ALA A 22 10.99 6.78 -9.82
C ALA A 22 12.28 5.98 -10.05
N SER A 23 13.15 5.90 -9.05
CA SER A 23 14.43 5.19 -9.13
C SER A 23 14.30 3.68 -9.02
N LYS A 24 13.19 3.17 -8.46
CA LYS A 24 12.94 1.77 -8.11
C LYS A 24 13.85 1.21 -7.00
N LEU A 25 14.64 2.05 -6.36
CA LEU A 25 15.49 1.65 -5.24
C LEU A 25 14.64 1.31 -4.01
N ILE A 26 15.05 0.30 -3.28
CA ILE A 26 14.50 0.01 -1.96
C ILE A 26 15.13 1.01 -0.98
N LEU A 27 14.28 1.82 -0.34
CA LEU A 27 14.69 2.86 0.58
C LEU A 27 14.65 2.42 2.05
N TYR A 28 13.84 1.41 2.33
CA TYR A 28 13.64 0.92 3.69
C TYR A 28 13.18 -0.52 3.67
N THR A 29 13.69 -1.29 4.61
CA THR A 29 13.31 -2.69 4.82
C THR A 29 13.23 -2.97 6.31
N ALA A 30 12.17 -3.63 6.75
CA ALA A 30 12.03 -4.17 8.09
C ALA A 30 11.49 -5.60 8.01
N ALA A 31 12.12 -6.53 8.73
CA ALA A 31 11.72 -7.95 8.75
C ALA A 31 11.57 -8.50 10.18
N ASP A 32 11.68 -7.64 11.18
CA ASP A 32 11.56 -7.95 12.61
C ASP A 32 10.22 -7.46 13.20
N ILE A 33 9.23 -7.26 12.33
CA ILE A 33 7.94 -6.70 12.69
C ILE A 33 7.13 -7.74 13.46
N LYS A 34 6.73 -7.41 14.68
CA LYS A 34 5.75 -8.19 15.42
C LYS A 34 4.35 -7.95 14.87
N ARG A 35 3.45 -8.92 15.13
CA ARG A 35 2.10 -8.88 14.56
C ARG A 35 1.26 -7.71 15.10
N ASP A 36 1.43 -7.37 16.36
CA ASP A 36 0.79 -6.26 17.06
C ASP A 36 1.34 -4.89 16.65
N GLU A 37 2.57 -4.84 16.10
CA GLU A 37 3.22 -3.64 15.59
C GLU A 37 2.99 -3.42 14.09
N SER A 38 2.28 -4.33 13.40
CA SER A 38 2.12 -4.28 11.94
C SER A 38 1.39 -3.05 11.45
N ASP A 39 0.44 -2.54 12.22
CA ASP A 39 -0.39 -1.40 11.84
C ASP A 39 0.34 -0.05 12.01
N ASP A 40 1.46 -0.02 12.75
CA ASP A 40 2.27 1.18 12.99
C ASP A 40 3.46 1.33 12.02
N GLN A 41 3.62 0.38 11.11
CA GLN A 41 4.79 0.33 10.24
C GLN A 41 4.92 1.54 9.29
N ILE A 42 3.81 2.16 8.92
CA ILE A 42 3.86 3.38 8.12
C ILE A 42 4.45 4.56 8.91
N LEU A 43 4.18 4.64 10.20
CA LEU A 43 4.74 5.67 11.09
C LEU A 43 6.22 5.40 11.39
N ALA A 44 6.60 4.13 11.54
CA ALA A 44 8.00 3.74 11.68
C ALA A 44 8.82 4.13 10.44
N PHE A 45 8.31 3.87 9.25
CA PHE A 45 8.92 4.32 8.00
C PHE A 45 9.00 5.85 7.91
N LEU A 46 7.96 6.58 8.30
CA LEU A 46 7.96 8.04 8.32
C LEU A 46 9.05 8.59 9.26
N SER A 47 9.18 8.01 10.46
CA SER A 47 10.21 8.40 11.44
C SER A 47 11.62 8.17 10.88
N PHE A 48 11.86 7.00 10.28
CA PHE A 48 13.12 6.70 9.59
C PHE A 48 13.42 7.74 8.50
N TRP A 49 12.45 8.03 7.64
CA TRP A 49 12.63 8.96 6.51
C TRP A 49 12.94 10.39 6.97
N LYS A 50 12.27 10.87 8.02
CA LYS A 50 12.53 12.19 8.61
C LYS A 50 13.94 12.35 9.15
N ASN A 51 14.52 11.28 9.69
CA ASN A 51 15.90 11.28 10.19
C ASN A 51 16.94 11.39 9.07
N ILE A 52 16.59 10.95 7.86
CA ILE A 52 17.50 11.00 6.71
C ILE A 52 17.33 12.28 5.90
N ARG A 53 16.11 12.77 5.75
CA ARG A 53 15.79 13.93 4.91
C ARG A 53 14.86 14.91 5.60
N ARG A 54 15.21 16.19 5.54
CA ARG A 54 14.32 17.27 5.97
C ARG A 54 13.29 17.54 4.88
N GLY A 55 12.01 17.41 5.24
CA GLY A 55 10.87 17.67 4.36
C GLY A 55 10.55 16.51 3.41
N ILE A 56 9.30 16.05 3.47
CA ILE A 56 8.80 14.97 2.61
C ILE A 56 7.85 15.59 1.59
N LYS A 57 8.27 15.61 0.33
CA LYS A 57 7.44 16.01 -0.82
C LYS A 57 6.99 14.78 -1.62
N ALA A 58 6.70 13.69 -0.96
CA ALA A 58 6.30 12.44 -1.59
C ALA A 58 4.90 12.03 -1.16
N THR A 59 4.17 11.39 -2.06
CA THR A 59 2.92 10.71 -1.74
C THR A 59 3.21 9.26 -1.38
N PHE A 60 2.78 8.82 -0.22
CA PHE A 60 2.93 7.45 0.22
C PHE A 60 1.83 6.57 -0.36
N VAL A 61 2.20 5.47 -1.01
CA VAL A 61 1.26 4.51 -1.62
C VAL A 61 1.49 3.14 -0.99
N PHE A 62 0.50 2.64 -0.24
CA PHE A 62 0.66 1.41 0.53
C PHE A 62 -0.64 0.62 0.69
N ASP A 63 -0.52 -0.63 1.17
CA ASP A 63 -1.66 -1.49 1.48
C ASP A 63 -2.26 -1.11 2.84
N SER A 64 -3.57 -1.22 2.97
CA SER A 64 -4.32 -0.96 4.22
C SER A 64 -3.92 -1.84 5.41
N LYS A 65 -3.11 -2.88 5.19
CA LYS A 65 -2.60 -3.77 6.25
C LYS A 65 -1.54 -3.13 7.14
N PHE A 66 -0.91 -2.03 6.69
CA PHE A 66 0.20 -1.39 7.39
C PHE A 66 -0.21 -0.16 8.19
N THR A 67 -1.52 0.08 8.36
CA THR A 67 -2.00 1.30 8.99
C THR A 67 -3.40 1.15 9.59
N THR A 68 -3.72 2.05 10.50
CA THR A 68 -5.07 2.33 11.01
C THR A 68 -5.55 3.68 10.50
N TYR A 69 -6.83 4.01 10.66
CA TYR A 69 -7.33 5.36 10.33
C TYR A 69 -6.74 6.43 11.25
N ALA A 70 -6.48 6.10 12.52
CA ALA A 70 -5.76 6.99 13.43
C ALA A 70 -4.34 7.31 12.93
N ASN A 71 -3.62 6.32 12.42
CA ASN A 71 -2.29 6.52 11.84
C ASN A 71 -2.34 7.34 10.54
N LEU A 72 -3.41 7.20 9.73
CA LEU A 72 -3.64 8.07 8.57
C LEU A 72 -3.90 9.52 9.00
N SER A 73 -4.63 9.73 10.10
CA SER A 73 -4.83 11.06 10.68
C SER A 73 -3.52 11.71 11.10
N GLN A 74 -2.61 10.93 11.70
CA GLN A 74 -1.27 11.40 12.05
C GLN A 74 -0.42 11.75 10.81
N LEU A 75 -0.54 11.02 9.70
CA LEU A 75 0.11 11.39 8.43
C LEU A 75 -0.44 12.72 7.93
N ASN A 76 -1.76 12.89 7.96
CA ASN A 76 -2.45 14.09 7.51
C ASN A 76 -2.02 15.32 8.33
N SER A 77 -2.01 15.23 9.66
CA SER A 77 -1.58 16.32 10.55
C SER A 77 -0.13 16.77 10.31
N GLN A 78 0.70 15.89 9.73
CA GLN A 78 2.08 16.17 9.36
C GLN A 78 2.24 16.61 7.89
N GLY A 79 1.13 16.82 7.16
CA GLY A 79 1.13 17.22 5.76
C GLY A 79 1.60 16.16 4.79
N ILE A 80 1.63 14.89 5.19
CA ILE A 80 2.05 13.76 4.34
C ILE A 80 0.88 13.29 3.51
N LYS A 81 0.99 13.38 2.19
CA LYS A 81 -0.01 12.85 1.26
C LYS A 81 0.10 11.33 1.17
N PHE A 82 -1.05 10.66 1.08
CA PHE A 82 -1.09 9.20 0.95
C PHE A 82 -2.19 8.71 0.01
N ILE A 83 -2.02 7.49 -0.49
CA ILE A 83 -3.02 6.73 -1.23
C ILE A 83 -3.01 5.30 -0.67
N THR A 84 -4.15 4.85 -0.17
CA THR A 84 -4.30 3.48 0.34
C THR A 84 -5.69 2.93 0.03
N LEU A 85 -5.99 1.69 0.47
CA LEU A 85 -7.31 1.09 0.35
C LEU A 85 -8.12 1.29 1.64
N ARG A 86 -9.39 1.64 1.49
CA ARG A 86 -10.37 1.50 2.54
C ARG A 86 -10.66 0.02 2.78
N ARG A 87 -10.65 -0.41 4.04
CA ARG A 87 -11.11 -1.75 4.41
C ARG A 87 -12.61 -1.88 4.07
N ARG A 88 -12.97 -2.88 3.28
CA ARG A 88 -14.33 -3.05 2.76
C ARG A 88 -15.04 -4.21 3.45
N GLY A 89 -16.26 -3.94 3.95
CA GLY A 89 -17.22 -4.95 4.35
C GLY A 89 -18.21 -5.25 3.20
N LYS A 90 -19.08 -6.25 3.41
CA LYS A 90 -20.12 -6.63 2.45
C LYS A 90 -21.03 -5.45 2.10
N ASN A 91 -21.53 -4.73 3.10
CA ASN A 91 -22.43 -3.59 2.92
C ASN A 91 -21.86 -2.50 2.00
N LEU A 92 -20.55 -2.23 2.10
CA LEU A 92 -19.89 -1.24 1.25
C LEU A 92 -19.82 -1.71 -0.21
N ILE A 93 -19.63 -3.01 -0.44
CA ILE A 93 -19.65 -3.58 -1.80
C ILE A 93 -21.05 -3.54 -2.39
N ASP A 94 -22.08 -3.86 -1.61
CA ASP A 94 -23.47 -3.86 -2.04
C ASP A 94 -23.93 -2.44 -2.43
N GLN A 95 -23.53 -1.42 -1.67
CA GLN A 95 -23.78 -0.01 -1.97
C GLN A 95 -23.23 0.43 -3.34
N VAL A 96 -22.15 -0.16 -3.81
CA VAL A 96 -21.56 0.21 -5.12
C VAL A 96 -22.53 -0.04 -6.27
N ASN A 97 -23.43 -1.02 -6.15
CA ASN A 97 -24.39 -1.34 -7.21
C ASN A 97 -25.52 -0.30 -7.32
N THR A 98 -25.74 0.51 -6.29
CA THR A 98 -26.74 1.58 -6.28
C THR A 98 -26.16 2.94 -6.70
N LEU A 99 -24.83 3.03 -6.86
CA LEU A 99 -24.19 4.28 -7.25
C LEU A 99 -24.43 4.59 -8.73
N GLY A 100 -24.91 5.81 -8.99
CA GLY A 100 -24.90 6.45 -10.31
C GLY A 100 -23.53 7.07 -10.62
N SER A 101 -23.45 7.86 -11.69
CA SER A 101 -22.32 8.78 -12.00
C SER A 101 -20.93 8.12 -12.06
N TRP A 102 -20.77 7.13 -12.90
CA TRP A 102 -19.48 6.53 -13.19
C TRP A 102 -18.78 7.28 -14.33
N LYS A 103 -17.53 7.71 -14.08
CA LYS A 103 -16.66 8.32 -15.09
C LYS A 103 -15.66 7.28 -15.60
N ARG A 104 -15.49 7.19 -16.92
CA ARG A 104 -14.40 6.40 -17.51
C ARG A 104 -13.14 7.26 -17.52
N ILE A 105 -12.04 6.75 -17.00
CA ILE A 105 -10.75 7.42 -17.06
C ILE A 105 -9.77 6.57 -17.89
N HIS A 106 -8.74 7.22 -18.45
CA HIS A 106 -7.66 6.54 -19.14
C HIS A 106 -6.38 6.59 -18.32
N ILE A 107 -5.80 5.42 -18.00
CA ILE A 107 -4.54 5.33 -17.31
C ILE A 107 -3.45 5.00 -18.31
N PRO A 108 -2.60 5.95 -18.68
CA PRO A 108 -1.58 5.76 -19.70
C PRO A 108 -0.50 4.78 -19.19
N HIS A 109 -0.45 3.61 -19.80
CA HIS A 109 0.62 2.63 -19.58
C HIS A 109 0.61 1.61 -20.70
N ALA A 110 1.70 1.53 -21.48
CA ALA A 110 1.80 0.76 -22.71
C ALA A 110 1.48 -0.76 -22.59
N LYS A 111 1.60 -1.34 -21.39
CA LYS A 111 1.37 -2.78 -21.16
C LYS A 111 0.19 -3.08 -20.21
N ARG A 112 -0.71 -2.11 -20.00
CA ARG A 112 -1.83 -2.30 -19.09
C ARG A 112 -2.97 -3.06 -19.77
N LYS A 113 -3.37 -4.20 -19.20
CA LYS A 113 -4.49 -5.02 -19.73
C LYS A 113 -5.85 -4.32 -19.62
N PHE A 114 -6.04 -3.46 -18.60
CA PHE A 114 -7.28 -2.73 -18.34
C PHE A 114 -6.99 -1.23 -18.18
N PRO A 115 -6.76 -0.49 -19.29
CA PRO A 115 -6.33 0.91 -19.23
C PRO A 115 -7.47 1.89 -18.93
N ASN A 116 -8.73 1.49 -19.12
CA ASN A 116 -9.89 2.37 -19.06
C ASN A 116 -10.89 1.94 -17.96
N PRO A 117 -10.51 1.98 -16.67
CA PRO A 117 -11.44 1.65 -15.59
C PRO A 117 -12.56 2.69 -15.46
N LEU A 118 -13.66 2.27 -14.83
CA LEU A 118 -14.71 3.17 -14.35
C LEU A 118 -14.39 3.59 -12.92
N VAL A 119 -14.56 4.87 -12.63
CA VAL A 119 -14.35 5.44 -11.30
C VAL A 119 -15.58 6.21 -10.85
N HIS A 120 -15.83 6.14 -9.55
CA HIS A 120 -16.79 6.99 -8.84
C HIS A 120 -16.07 7.69 -7.72
N GLU A 121 -16.24 9.01 -7.62
CA GLU A 121 -15.58 9.84 -6.64
C GLU A 121 -16.58 10.30 -5.58
N SER A 122 -16.17 10.32 -4.33
CA SER A 122 -16.94 10.80 -3.19
C SER A 122 -16.03 11.28 -2.08
N TYR A 123 -16.59 12.05 -1.15
CA TYR A 123 -15.93 12.45 0.09
C TYR A 123 -16.55 11.68 1.23
N ILE A 124 -15.73 11.25 2.17
CA ILE A 124 -16.17 10.41 3.27
C ILE A 124 -15.50 10.83 4.58
N GLU A 125 -16.22 10.70 5.65
CA GLU A 125 -15.70 10.71 7.00
C GLU A 125 -15.49 9.28 7.49
N LEU A 126 -14.40 9.02 8.19
CA LEU A 126 -14.12 7.73 8.79
C LEU A 126 -13.86 7.91 10.28
N ARG A 127 -14.39 7.00 11.08
CA ARG A 127 -14.08 6.94 12.49
C ARG A 127 -12.56 6.84 12.69
N ASP A 128 -12.03 7.56 13.68
CA ASP A 128 -10.61 7.62 14.04
C ASP A 128 -9.72 8.35 13.00
N TYR A 129 -10.32 9.08 12.06
CA TYR A 129 -9.63 9.98 11.14
C TYR A 129 -10.20 11.40 11.26
N GLU A 130 -9.35 12.41 11.44
CA GLU A 130 -9.77 13.81 11.53
C GLU A 130 -9.91 14.43 10.15
N GLY A 131 -11.13 14.90 9.85
CA GLY A 131 -11.49 15.56 8.59
C GLY A 131 -11.97 14.58 7.52
N ASP A 132 -12.11 15.12 6.31
CA ASP A 132 -12.60 14.36 5.16
C ASP A 132 -11.49 13.59 4.48
N LEU A 133 -11.88 12.50 3.85
CA LEU A 133 -11.08 11.74 2.91
C LEU A 133 -11.75 11.72 1.55
N ARG A 134 -10.97 11.89 0.51
CA ARG A 134 -11.39 11.66 -0.85
C ARG A 134 -11.38 10.16 -1.13
N GLN A 135 -12.53 9.60 -1.51
CA GLN A 135 -12.68 8.20 -1.88
C GLN A 135 -12.84 8.05 -3.39
N VAL A 136 -12.08 7.16 -3.99
CA VAL A 136 -12.21 6.82 -5.42
C VAL A 136 -12.49 5.32 -5.53
N ILE A 137 -13.70 4.98 -5.94
CA ILE A 137 -14.11 3.59 -6.17
C ILE A 137 -13.77 3.24 -7.61
N VAL A 138 -13.05 2.13 -7.81
CA VAL A 138 -12.54 1.72 -9.13
C VAL A 138 -13.14 0.37 -9.52
N ARG A 139 -13.76 0.31 -10.71
CA ARG A 139 -14.32 -0.91 -11.34
C ARG A 139 -13.69 -1.14 -12.72
N GLY A 140 -13.77 -2.37 -13.23
CA GLY A 140 -13.27 -2.68 -14.57
C GLY A 140 -11.74 -2.66 -14.69
N ASN A 141 -11.05 -2.88 -13.57
CA ASN A 141 -9.57 -2.94 -13.48
C ASN A 141 -9.03 -4.39 -13.53
N GLY A 142 -9.86 -5.35 -13.97
CA GLY A 142 -9.51 -6.76 -14.03
C GLY A 142 -9.79 -7.55 -12.75
N ARG A 143 -10.40 -6.91 -11.75
CA ARG A 143 -10.84 -7.56 -10.51
C ARG A 143 -12.36 -7.64 -10.49
N GLU A 144 -12.90 -8.74 -9.98
CA GLU A 144 -14.34 -8.94 -9.80
C GLU A 144 -14.94 -7.89 -8.84
N LYS A 145 -14.26 -7.65 -7.73
CA LYS A 145 -14.74 -6.72 -6.70
C LYS A 145 -14.11 -5.34 -6.88
N PRO A 146 -14.89 -4.26 -6.66
CA PRO A 146 -14.38 -2.89 -6.75
C PRO A 146 -13.27 -2.63 -5.73
N ALA A 147 -12.33 -1.74 -6.08
CA ALA A 147 -11.33 -1.21 -5.18
C ALA A 147 -11.78 0.15 -4.65
N PHE A 148 -11.62 0.38 -3.35
CA PHE A 148 -11.96 1.63 -2.67
C PHE A 148 -10.66 2.32 -2.27
N LEU A 149 -10.17 3.22 -3.10
CA LEU A 149 -9.01 4.05 -2.78
C LEU A 149 -9.44 5.18 -1.87
N ILE A 150 -8.61 5.52 -0.89
CA ILE A 150 -8.76 6.70 -0.05
C ILE A 150 -7.47 7.49 -0.04
N THR A 151 -7.60 8.82 0.01
CA THR A 151 -6.49 9.76 0.00
C THR A 151 -6.86 11.06 0.69
N ASN A 152 -5.87 11.77 1.22
CA ASN A 152 -5.97 13.17 1.67
C ASN A 152 -5.50 14.16 0.59
N ASP A 153 -5.24 13.70 -0.64
CA ASP A 153 -4.89 14.56 -1.76
C ASP A 153 -6.15 14.88 -2.59
N PHE A 154 -6.74 16.04 -2.29
CA PHE A 154 -7.97 16.50 -2.94
C PHE A 154 -7.73 17.06 -4.34
N ASP A 155 -6.52 17.52 -4.63
CA ASP A 155 -6.16 18.20 -5.88
C ASP A 155 -5.64 17.24 -6.96
N ALA A 156 -5.24 16.03 -6.57
CA ALA A 156 -4.64 15.08 -7.51
C ALA A 156 -5.64 14.63 -8.58
N GLN A 157 -5.20 14.55 -9.82
CA GLN A 157 -6.00 14.01 -10.93
C GLN A 157 -6.33 12.54 -10.69
N LEU A 158 -7.55 12.11 -11.05
CA LEU A 158 -8.02 10.74 -10.85
C LEU A 158 -7.14 9.71 -11.54
N GLU A 159 -6.67 10.02 -12.74
CA GLU A 159 -5.77 9.20 -13.54
C GLU A 159 -4.45 8.94 -12.81
N LEU A 160 -3.90 9.97 -12.15
CA LEU A 160 -2.68 9.88 -11.35
C LEU A 160 -2.91 9.08 -10.07
N LEU A 161 -4.01 9.32 -9.34
CA LEU A 161 -4.34 8.57 -8.11
C LEU A 161 -4.44 7.07 -8.40
N VAL A 162 -5.29 6.71 -9.36
CA VAL A 162 -5.51 5.30 -9.73
C VAL A 162 -4.25 4.70 -10.37
N GLY A 163 -3.54 5.49 -11.17
CA GLY A 163 -2.27 5.09 -11.78
C GLY A 163 -1.19 4.80 -10.74
N ASN A 164 -0.99 5.70 -9.79
CA ASN A 164 0.00 5.54 -8.72
C ASN A 164 -0.32 4.34 -7.84
N TYR A 165 -1.59 4.20 -7.41
CA TYR A 165 -1.97 3.04 -6.62
C TYR A 165 -1.77 1.73 -7.40
N SER A 166 -2.09 1.70 -8.68
CA SER A 166 -1.92 0.50 -9.49
C SER A 166 -0.45 0.10 -9.69
N ARG A 167 0.47 1.04 -9.56
CA ARG A 167 1.92 0.77 -9.62
C ARG A 167 2.50 0.18 -8.34
N ARG A 168 1.74 0.16 -7.25
CA ARG A 168 2.14 -0.44 -5.96
C ARG A 168 2.65 -1.89 -6.11
N TRP A 169 2.07 -2.67 -7.03
CA TRP A 169 2.50 -4.04 -7.29
C TRP A 169 3.97 -4.17 -7.77
N ARG A 170 4.61 -3.08 -8.17
CA ARG A 170 6.02 -3.10 -8.59
C ARG A 170 6.96 -3.55 -7.47
N VAL A 171 6.68 -3.15 -6.23
CA VAL A 171 7.46 -3.62 -5.08
C VAL A 171 7.30 -5.13 -4.89
N GLU A 172 6.13 -5.68 -5.19
CA GLU A 172 5.88 -7.13 -5.12
C GLU A 172 6.72 -7.89 -6.16
N ASN A 173 6.98 -7.30 -7.33
CA ASN A 173 7.86 -7.88 -8.34
C ASN A 173 9.32 -7.89 -7.87
N VAL A 174 9.81 -6.78 -7.32
CA VAL A 174 11.16 -6.71 -6.75
C VAL A 174 11.33 -7.74 -5.63
N ILE A 175 10.36 -7.86 -4.73
CA ILE A 175 10.36 -8.90 -3.71
C ILE A 175 10.37 -10.30 -4.34
N SER A 176 9.57 -10.53 -5.39
CA SER A 176 9.55 -11.82 -6.10
C SER A 176 10.89 -12.16 -6.77
N GLU A 177 11.56 -11.17 -7.33
CA GLU A 177 12.91 -11.33 -7.90
C GLU A 177 13.92 -11.63 -6.80
N ALA A 178 13.89 -10.90 -5.69
CA ALA A 178 14.74 -11.15 -4.53
C ALA A 178 14.49 -12.55 -3.91
N VAL A 179 13.25 -12.99 -3.87
CA VAL A 179 12.93 -14.37 -3.44
C VAL A 179 13.56 -15.40 -4.37
N LYS A 180 13.49 -15.18 -5.68
CA LYS A 180 14.02 -16.14 -6.68
C LYS A 180 15.54 -16.17 -6.70
N PHE A 181 16.19 -15.00 -6.57
CA PHE A 181 17.63 -14.90 -6.71
C PHE A 181 18.36 -15.14 -5.38
N PHE A 182 17.89 -14.51 -4.29
CA PHE A 182 18.54 -14.59 -2.98
C PHE A 182 17.87 -15.56 -2.01
N ASN A 183 16.76 -16.21 -2.42
CA ASN A 183 16.01 -17.15 -1.58
C ASN A 183 15.56 -16.55 -0.23
N ILE A 184 15.22 -15.26 -0.18
CA ILE A 184 14.88 -14.52 1.06
C ILE A 184 13.63 -15.03 1.77
N ASN A 185 12.87 -15.94 1.15
CA ASN A 185 11.73 -16.63 1.77
C ASN A 185 12.15 -17.86 2.60
N ALA A 186 13.41 -18.27 2.54
CA ALA A 186 13.99 -19.27 3.42
C ALA A 186 14.63 -18.53 4.61
N LEU A 187 14.09 -18.75 5.81
CA LEU A 187 14.65 -18.14 7.01
C LEU A 187 16.04 -18.72 7.27
N SER A 188 17.06 -17.86 7.28
CA SER A 188 18.45 -18.23 7.56
C SER A 188 18.68 -18.61 9.02
N SER A 189 17.79 -18.20 9.92
CA SER A 189 17.92 -18.37 11.35
C SER A 189 16.55 -18.35 12.04
N PRO A 190 16.39 -19.00 13.19
CA PRO A 190 15.24 -18.80 14.07
C PRO A 190 15.28 -17.45 14.82
N ILE A 191 16.40 -16.74 14.78
CA ILE A 191 16.60 -15.45 15.45
C ILE A 191 16.19 -14.33 14.51
N LEU A 192 15.15 -13.58 14.86
CA LEU A 192 14.52 -12.57 14.01
C LEU A 192 15.48 -11.44 13.57
N VAL A 193 16.36 -11.00 14.47
CA VAL A 193 17.39 -9.98 14.14
C VAL A 193 18.33 -10.44 13.05
N LYS A 194 18.72 -11.72 13.01
CA LYS A 194 19.56 -12.26 11.92
C LYS A 194 18.80 -12.27 10.60
N VAL A 195 17.53 -12.67 10.61
CA VAL A 195 16.67 -12.62 9.42
C VAL A 195 16.53 -11.19 8.91
N HIS A 196 16.35 -10.22 9.83
CA HIS A 196 16.29 -8.80 9.46
C HIS A 196 17.60 -8.35 8.78
N PHE A 197 18.74 -8.68 9.37
CA PHE A 197 20.05 -8.34 8.79
C PHE A 197 20.20 -8.93 7.38
N ASP A 198 19.89 -10.22 7.18
CA ASP A 198 20.01 -10.87 5.87
C ASP A 198 19.09 -10.24 4.82
N VAL A 199 17.86 -9.88 5.20
CA VAL A 199 16.92 -9.21 4.30
C VAL A 199 17.41 -7.81 3.92
N VAL A 200 17.94 -7.03 4.88
CA VAL A 200 18.52 -5.70 4.61
C VAL A 200 19.73 -5.83 3.67
N MET A 201 20.67 -6.74 3.96
CA MET A 201 21.85 -6.95 3.13
C MET A 201 21.53 -7.41 1.71
N THR A 202 20.42 -8.09 1.52
CA THR A 202 19.96 -8.53 0.19
C THR A 202 19.43 -7.38 -0.67
N MET A 203 18.95 -6.30 -0.03
CA MET A 203 18.30 -5.16 -0.70
C MET A 203 19.28 -3.99 -1.01
N ILE A 204 20.52 -4.05 -0.55
CA ILE A 204 21.59 -3.11 -0.87
C ILE A 204 22.26 -3.49 -2.19
#